data_6f141172ad0946755778020d7c74deb9
#
_entry.id   6f141172ad0946755778020d7c74deb9
#
_cell.length_a   1.000
_cell.length_b   1.000
_cell.length_c   1.000
_cell.angle_alpha   90.00
_cell.angle_beta   90.00
_cell.angle_gamma   90.00
#
_symmetry.space_group_name_H-M   'P 1'
#
loop_
_entity.id
_entity.type
_entity.pdbx_description
1 polymer ?
#
loop_
_entity_poly.entity_id
_entity_poly.type
_entity_poly.pdbx_seq_one_letter_code
_entity_poly.pdbx_strand_id
1 'polypeptide(L)'
;MLKQVEIFTDGSCLGNPGPGGYGAILRYKQTEKTFSEGFRLTTNNRMEMMAAIVALEALTVPCAVTLSTDSQYVRQGITSWIHNWKKRGWKTADKKPVKNVDLWQRLDQAIQRHEVKWEWVKGHAGH
;
A
#
# COMPACT_ATOMS: atom_id res chain seq x y z
N MET A 1 -1.95 -14.17 20.64
CA MET A 1 -0.71 -13.77 19.90
C MET A 1 -1.01 -13.64 18.42
N LEU A 2 -0.58 -12.56 17.80
CA LEU A 2 -0.88 -12.33 16.39
C LEU A 2 0.05 -13.16 15.50
N LYS A 3 -0.49 -13.59 14.35
CA LYS A 3 0.32 -14.28 13.34
C LYS A 3 1.33 -13.32 12.75
N GLN A 4 2.56 -13.76 12.57
CA GLN A 4 3.63 -12.97 11.98
C GLN A 4 3.61 -13.16 10.46
N VAL A 5 3.35 -12.09 9.74
CA VAL A 5 3.21 -12.14 8.29
C VAL A 5 4.17 -11.14 7.65
N GLU A 6 4.77 -11.52 6.54
CA GLU A 6 5.59 -10.62 5.74
C GLU A 6 4.88 -10.32 4.43
N ILE A 7 4.90 -9.06 4.02
CA ILE A 7 4.32 -8.64 2.74
C ILE A 7 5.38 -7.86 1.98
N PHE A 8 5.54 -8.18 0.69
CA PHE A 8 6.43 -7.48 -0.22
C PHE A 8 5.60 -6.96 -1.38
N THR A 9 5.76 -5.70 -1.72
CA THR A 9 4.91 -5.06 -2.74
C THR A 9 5.74 -4.41 -3.83
N ASP A 10 5.18 -4.37 -5.02
CA ASP A 10 5.77 -3.68 -6.16
C ASP A 10 4.66 -3.21 -7.09
N GLY A 11 4.85 -2.04 -7.68
CA GLY A 11 3.89 -1.50 -8.62
C GLY A 11 4.61 -0.65 -9.64
N SER A 12 4.11 -0.64 -10.86
CA SER A 12 4.72 0.13 -11.93
C SER A 12 3.68 0.55 -12.96
N CYS A 13 4.06 1.50 -13.79
CA CYS A 13 3.19 2.04 -14.81
C CYS A 13 4.03 2.51 -15.99
N LEU A 14 3.58 2.18 -17.20
CA LEU A 14 4.22 2.64 -18.44
C LEU A 14 3.58 3.97 -18.82
N GLY A 15 4.32 5.05 -18.63
CA GLY A 15 3.74 6.38 -18.69
C GLY A 15 3.00 6.68 -17.39
N ASN A 16 2.56 7.90 -17.20
CA ASN A 16 1.92 8.26 -15.93
C ASN A 16 0.96 9.42 -16.17
N PRO A 17 -0.31 9.13 -16.53
CA PRO A 17 -0.97 7.81 -16.49
C PRO A 17 -0.69 6.95 -17.72
N GLY A 18 -0.99 5.65 -17.60
CA GLY A 18 -0.82 4.69 -18.66
C GLY A 18 -1.11 3.28 -18.18
N PRO A 19 -0.77 2.26 -19.01
CA PRO A 19 -0.94 0.88 -18.57
C PRO A 19 0.01 0.57 -17.41
N GLY A 20 -0.48 -0.16 -16.43
CA GLY A 20 0.34 -0.51 -15.29
C GLY A 20 -0.18 -1.73 -14.57
N GLY A 21 0.53 -2.10 -13.50
CA GLY A 21 0.13 -3.25 -12.72
C GLY A 21 0.84 -3.27 -11.38
N TYR A 22 0.37 -4.16 -10.51
CA TYR A 22 1.00 -4.35 -9.22
C TYR A 22 1.21 -5.83 -8.96
N GLY A 23 2.14 -6.12 -8.05
CA GLY A 23 2.35 -7.43 -7.51
C GLY A 23 2.58 -7.36 -6.02
N ALA A 24 2.17 -8.39 -5.31
CA ALA A 24 2.42 -8.50 -3.89
C ALA A 24 2.66 -9.95 -3.52
N ILE A 25 3.55 -10.16 -2.57
CA ILE A 25 3.82 -11.48 -2.01
C ILE A 25 3.49 -11.43 -0.53
N LEU A 26 2.67 -12.36 -0.08
CA LEU A 26 2.30 -12.51 1.31
C LEU A 26 2.89 -13.82 1.81
N ARG A 27 3.71 -13.76 2.84
CA ARG A 27 4.40 -14.94 3.37
C ARG A 27 4.02 -15.16 4.84
N TYR A 28 3.57 -16.37 5.13
CA TYR A 28 3.28 -16.80 6.49
C TYR A 28 3.91 -18.17 6.69
N LYS A 29 4.90 -18.25 7.59
CA LYS A 29 5.67 -19.45 7.80
C LYS A 29 6.28 -19.92 6.48
N GLN A 30 5.91 -21.12 6.00
CA GLN A 30 6.43 -21.66 4.75
C GLN A 30 5.46 -21.51 3.59
N THR A 31 4.36 -20.80 3.82
CA THR A 31 3.32 -20.59 2.81
C THR A 31 3.46 -19.20 2.20
N GLU A 32 3.42 -19.14 0.87
CA GLU A 32 3.43 -17.88 0.14
C GLU A 32 2.20 -17.76 -0.72
N LYS A 33 1.68 -16.55 -0.79
CA LYS A 33 0.57 -16.21 -1.67
C LYS A 33 0.97 -15.01 -2.48
N THR A 34 0.68 -15.05 -3.78
CA THR A 34 1.01 -13.92 -4.66
C THR A 34 -0.26 -13.31 -5.21
N PHE A 35 -0.20 -11.99 -5.41
CA PHE A 35 -1.29 -11.22 -5.99
C PHE A 35 -0.71 -10.39 -7.12
N SER A 36 -1.42 -10.32 -8.24
CA SER A 36 -1.00 -9.45 -9.33
C SER A 36 -2.22 -9.08 -10.15
N GLU A 37 -2.20 -7.85 -10.68
CA GLU A 37 -3.27 -7.38 -11.53
C GLU A 37 -2.75 -6.27 -12.42
N GLY A 38 -3.26 -6.22 -13.66
CA GLY A 38 -2.90 -5.19 -14.62
C GLY A 38 -4.08 -4.30 -14.93
N PHE A 39 -3.79 -3.06 -15.31
CA PHE A 39 -4.79 -2.04 -15.62
C PHE A 39 -4.39 -1.32 -16.89
N ARG A 40 -5.38 -0.99 -17.71
CA ARG A 40 -5.13 -0.27 -18.97
C ARG A 40 -4.75 1.18 -18.72
N LEU A 41 -5.29 1.78 -17.66
CA LEU A 41 -5.03 3.17 -17.35
C LEU A 41 -4.95 3.34 -15.85
N THR A 42 -3.77 3.69 -15.36
CA THR A 42 -3.53 3.88 -13.94
C THR A 42 -2.30 4.78 -13.75
N THR A 43 -1.83 4.92 -12.53
CA THR A 43 -0.61 5.66 -12.22
C THR A 43 0.31 4.79 -11.37
N ASN A 44 1.57 5.15 -11.37
CA ASN A 44 2.56 4.44 -10.56
C ASN A 44 2.16 4.43 -9.07
N ASN A 45 1.75 5.59 -8.55
CA ASN A 45 1.37 5.70 -7.15
C ASN A 45 0.18 4.81 -6.80
N ARG A 46 -0.83 4.75 -7.67
CA ARG A 46 -1.98 3.90 -7.40
C ARG A 46 -1.60 2.43 -7.39
N MET A 47 -0.70 2.01 -8.27
CA MET A 47 -0.26 0.61 -8.31
C MET A 47 0.51 0.23 -7.06
N GLU A 48 1.37 1.12 -6.57
CA GLU A 48 2.10 0.87 -5.34
C GLU A 48 1.16 0.77 -4.13
N MET A 49 0.13 1.62 -4.09
CA MET A 49 -0.87 1.56 -3.03
C MET A 49 -1.73 0.30 -3.11
N MET A 50 -2.17 -0.07 -4.32
CA MET A 50 -3.02 -1.24 -4.50
C MET A 50 -2.33 -2.52 -4.07
N ALA A 51 -1.03 -2.65 -4.34
CA ALA A 51 -0.29 -3.83 -3.91
C ALA A 51 -0.38 -4.02 -2.39
N ALA A 52 -0.17 -2.95 -1.63
CA ALA A 52 -0.24 -3.01 -0.18
C ALA A 52 -1.68 -3.30 0.30
N ILE A 53 -2.65 -2.61 -0.29
CA ILE A 53 -4.06 -2.74 0.11
C ILE A 53 -4.55 -4.17 -0.09
N VAL A 54 -4.33 -4.72 -1.28
CA VAL A 54 -4.85 -6.06 -1.63
C VAL A 54 -4.25 -7.12 -0.72
N ALA A 55 -2.94 -7.04 -0.45
CA ALA A 55 -2.29 -8.00 0.41
C ALA A 55 -2.82 -7.92 1.84
N LEU A 56 -2.99 -6.71 2.38
CA LEU A 56 -3.52 -6.55 3.73
C LEU A 56 -4.98 -7.01 3.82
N GLU A 57 -5.78 -6.72 2.80
CA GLU A 57 -7.19 -7.12 2.80
C GLU A 57 -7.37 -8.62 2.66
N ALA A 58 -6.37 -9.32 2.14
CA ALA A 58 -6.43 -10.78 2.01
C ALA A 58 -6.31 -11.50 3.35
N LEU A 59 -5.82 -10.81 4.38
CA LEU A 59 -5.69 -11.40 5.71
C LEU A 59 -7.05 -11.44 6.40
N THR A 60 -7.45 -12.61 6.83
CA THR A 60 -8.79 -12.82 7.40
C THR A 60 -8.87 -12.60 8.91
N VAL A 61 -7.72 -12.52 9.57
CA VAL A 61 -7.64 -12.28 11.02
C VAL A 61 -6.60 -11.20 11.28
N PRO A 62 -6.65 -10.50 12.42
CA PRO A 62 -5.61 -9.55 12.75
C PRO A 62 -4.23 -10.21 12.80
N CYS A 63 -3.25 -9.56 12.20
CA CYS A 63 -1.88 -10.10 12.10
C CYS A 63 -0.86 -9.02 12.47
N ALA A 64 0.32 -9.46 12.88
CA ALA A 64 1.48 -8.60 12.99
C ALA A 64 2.18 -8.67 11.63
N VAL A 65 2.13 -7.58 10.87
CA VAL A 65 2.58 -7.54 9.49
C VAL A 65 3.84 -6.71 9.37
N THR A 66 4.86 -7.26 8.69
CA THR A 66 6.01 -6.48 8.25
C THR A 66 5.83 -6.27 6.76
N LEU A 67 5.57 -5.03 6.36
CA LEU A 67 5.28 -4.70 4.97
C LEU A 67 6.43 -3.92 4.37
N SER A 68 7.08 -4.51 3.37
CA SER A 68 8.23 -3.91 2.70
C SER A 68 7.80 -3.29 1.38
N THR A 69 8.12 -2.01 1.20
CA THR A 69 7.80 -1.29 -0.02
C THR A 69 8.89 -0.26 -0.31
N ASP A 70 9.11 0.03 -1.58
CA ASP A 70 10.04 1.08 -2.00
C ASP A 70 9.32 2.37 -2.37
N SER A 71 8.02 2.44 -2.16
CA SER A 71 7.22 3.60 -2.56
C SER A 71 7.46 4.80 -1.64
N GLN A 72 8.06 5.84 -2.17
CA GLN A 72 8.21 7.10 -1.43
C GLN A 72 6.87 7.76 -1.19
N TYR A 73 5.95 7.61 -2.14
CA TYR A 73 4.62 8.19 -2.03
C TYR A 73 3.85 7.58 -0.84
N VAL A 74 3.87 6.24 -0.73
CA VAL A 74 3.22 5.56 0.39
C VAL A 74 3.90 5.95 1.70
N ARG A 75 5.24 5.99 1.70
CA ARG A 75 6.00 6.36 2.89
C ARG A 75 5.62 7.75 3.39
N GLN A 76 5.60 8.74 2.51
CA GLN A 76 5.27 10.10 2.89
C GLN A 76 3.84 10.21 3.39
N GLY A 77 2.91 9.51 2.73
CA GLY A 77 1.52 9.53 3.15
C GLY A 77 1.32 8.93 4.54
N ILE A 78 1.91 7.78 4.78
CA ILE A 78 1.74 7.07 6.05
C ILE A 78 2.43 7.81 7.20
N THR A 79 3.62 8.35 6.96
CA THR A 79 4.41 8.97 8.04
C THR A 79 4.07 10.43 8.28
N SER A 80 3.54 11.13 7.28
CA SER A 80 3.36 12.58 7.38
C SER A 80 1.95 13.06 7.05
N TRP A 81 1.41 12.68 5.89
CA TRP A 81 0.20 13.32 5.37
C TRP A 81 -1.10 12.82 5.99
N ILE A 82 -1.20 11.53 6.25
CA ILE A 82 -2.47 10.88 6.59
C ILE A 82 -3.09 11.44 7.88
N HIS A 83 -2.26 11.81 8.84
CA HIS A 83 -2.74 12.33 10.11
C HIS A 83 -3.50 13.63 9.93
N ASN A 84 -2.97 14.54 9.11
CA ASN A 84 -3.64 15.80 8.83
C ASN A 84 -4.87 15.61 7.97
N TRP A 85 -4.80 14.71 7.00
CA TRP A 85 -5.97 14.43 6.16
C TRP A 85 -7.13 13.90 6.98
N LYS A 86 -6.89 13.02 7.92
CA LYS A 86 -7.94 12.49 8.78
C LYS A 86 -8.58 13.58 9.63
N LYS A 87 -7.77 14.50 10.14
CA LYS A 87 -8.28 15.63 10.93
C LYS A 87 -9.12 16.58 10.08
N ARG A 88 -8.83 16.69 8.79
CA ARG A 88 -9.53 17.61 7.87
C ARG A 88 -10.65 16.93 7.10
N GLY A 89 -11.02 15.72 7.46
CA GLY A 89 -12.08 14.99 6.75
C GLY A 89 -11.67 14.58 5.34
N TRP A 90 -10.37 14.23 5.17
CA TRP A 90 -9.80 13.78 3.90
C TRP A 90 -9.81 14.86 2.81
N LYS A 91 -9.58 16.09 3.24
CA LYS A 91 -9.49 17.23 2.34
C LYS A 91 -8.15 17.93 2.48
N THR A 92 -7.71 18.55 1.40
CA THR A 92 -6.50 19.36 1.42
C THR A 92 -6.78 20.69 2.13
N ALA A 93 -5.74 21.51 2.31
CA ALA A 93 -5.88 22.83 2.91
C ALA A 93 -6.86 23.71 2.11
N ASP A 94 -6.95 23.49 0.80
CA ASP A 94 -7.89 24.21 -0.08
C ASP A 94 -9.30 23.64 -0.05
N LYS A 95 -9.58 22.71 0.86
CA LYS A 95 -10.89 22.07 1.01
C LYS A 95 -11.28 21.20 -0.18
N LYS A 96 -10.30 20.75 -0.98
CA LYS A 96 -10.52 19.83 -2.10
C LYS A 96 -10.23 18.40 -1.64
N PRO A 97 -10.86 17.38 -2.26
CA PRO A 97 -10.55 16.02 -1.90
C PRO A 97 -9.06 15.71 -2.08
N VAL A 98 -8.52 14.90 -1.17
CA VAL A 98 -7.14 14.43 -1.27
C VAL A 98 -6.99 13.57 -2.52
N LYS A 99 -5.88 13.72 -3.24
CA LYS A 99 -5.60 12.89 -4.42
C LYS A 99 -5.50 11.42 -4.01
N ASN A 100 -6.11 10.54 -4.80
CA ASN A 100 -6.17 9.10 -4.49
C ASN A 100 -6.86 8.81 -3.15
N VAL A 101 -7.82 9.65 -2.76
CA VAL A 101 -8.50 9.53 -1.48
C VAL A 101 -9.16 8.17 -1.31
N ASP A 102 -9.72 7.61 -2.38
CA ASP A 102 -10.33 6.29 -2.35
C ASP A 102 -9.35 5.23 -1.85
N LEU A 103 -8.12 5.26 -2.37
CA LEU A 103 -7.10 4.29 -1.97
C LEU A 103 -6.51 4.60 -0.59
N TRP A 104 -6.33 5.89 -0.26
CA TRP A 104 -5.82 6.25 1.06
C TRP A 104 -6.77 5.83 2.17
N GLN A 105 -8.07 6.02 1.98
CA GLN A 105 -9.06 5.60 2.96
C GLN A 105 -9.09 4.08 3.10
N ARG A 106 -9.00 3.38 1.99
CA ARG A 106 -9.01 1.92 1.97
C ARG A 106 -7.75 1.37 2.65
N LEU A 107 -6.59 1.97 2.38
CA LEU A 107 -5.34 1.57 3.00
C LEU A 107 -5.38 1.82 4.51
N ASP A 108 -5.89 2.98 4.92
CA ASP A 108 -6.00 3.32 6.34
C ASP A 108 -6.85 2.30 7.09
N GLN A 109 -7.99 1.91 6.53
CA GLN A 109 -8.85 0.91 7.14
C GLN A 109 -8.16 -0.46 7.24
N ALA A 110 -7.43 -0.84 6.20
CA ALA A 110 -6.72 -2.11 6.19
C ALA A 110 -5.62 -2.13 7.26
N ILE A 111 -4.89 -1.04 7.40
CA ILE A 111 -3.82 -0.93 8.41
C ILE A 111 -4.39 -1.07 9.82
N GLN A 112 -5.54 -0.46 10.08
CA GLN A 112 -6.12 -0.47 11.43
C GLN A 112 -6.53 -1.85 11.91
N ARG A 113 -6.74 -2.79 10.99
CA ARG A 113 -7.11 -4.16 11.35
C ARG A 113 -5.92 -4.99 11.82
N HIS A 114 -4.70 -4.50 11.62
CA HIS A 114 -3.49 -5.25 11.90
C HIS A 114 -2.48 -4.39 12.64
N GLU A 115 -1.41 -5.01 13.12
CA GLU A 115 -0.25 -4.29 13.61
C GLU A 115 0.76 -4.28 12.47
N VAL A 116 0.87 -3.14 11.76
CA VAL A 116 1.72 -3.05 10.58
C VAL A 116 3.02 -2.34 10.91
N LYS A 117 4.12 -3.03 10.67
CA LYS A 117 5.45 -2.46 10.75
C LYS A 117 5.91 -2.23 9.31
N TRP A 118 6.18 -0.99 8.97
CA TRP A 118 6.61 -0.63 7.63
C TRP A 118 8.11 -0.77 7.51
N GLU A 119 8.55 -1.42 6.44
CA GLU A 119 9.96 -1.47 6.08
C GLU A 119 10.13 -0.71 4.77
N TRP A 120 10.78 0.45 4.86
CA TRP A 120 11.01 1.30 3.71
C TRP A 120 12.31 0.87 3.05
N VAL A 121 12.17 0.14 1.93
CA VAL A 121 13.34 -0.34 1.20
C VAL A 121 13.74 0.68 0.14
N LYS A 122 14.97 0.61 -0.33
CA LYS A 122 15.54 1.60 -1.21
C LYS A 122 15.43 1.15 -2.67
N GLY A 123 14.38 1.60 -3.35
CA GLY A 123 14.18 1.37 -4.76
C GLY A 123 14.32 -0.08 -5.18
N HIS A 124 14.56 -0.32 -6.46
CA HIS A 124 14.78 -1.66 -6.99
C HIS A 124 16.25 -2.07 -6.97
N ALA A 125 17.08 -1.32 -6.25
CA ALA A 125 18.49 -1.65 -6.13
C ALA A 125 18.64 -3.03 -5.52
N GLY A 126 19.40 -3.90 -6.20
CA GLY A 126 19.61 -5.24 -5.73
C GLY A 126 18.66 -6.29 -6.28
N HIS A 127 17.76 -5.89 -7.14
CA HIS A 127 16.86 -6.81 -7.82
C HIS A 127 17.40 -7.20 -9.18
#